data_ad6a7d3163332b6a817abe40c452b170
#
_entry.id   ad6a7d3163332b6a817abe40c452b170
#
_cell.length_a   1.000
_cell.length_b   1.000
_cell.length_c   1.000
_cell.angle_alpha   90.00
_cell.angle_beta   90.00
_cell.angle_gamma   90.00
#
_symmetry.space_group_name_H-M   'P 1'
#
loop_
_entity.id
_entity.type
_entity.pdbx_description
1 polymer ?
#
loop_
_entity_poly.entity_id
_entity_poly.type
_entity_poly.pdbx_seq_one_letter_code
_entity_poly.pdbx_strand_id
1 'polypeptide(L)'
;MTDTDTTARTVLVTGGNRGIGLAIARAFAAQGENVAITSRSGQGPEDLFTVQADVTDGASVDAAVKAVEEHFGPVDVVVANAGITKDTLLLRMGEEDFTSVVDTNLTGAFRVVQRTVKGMIKKRRGRVVLVSSVVGLLGGTGQANYAASKAGLVGLARSVTRELGSRGITANVVAPGFIETEMTESLDPELKKRYLAQIPAGRYATADEVARVCTWLASDDAAYISGAVIPVDGGLGMGH
;
A
#
# COMPACT_ATOMS: atom_id res chain seq x y z
N MET A 1 23.74 -17.06 21.07
CA MET A 1 22.82 -17.55 20.05
C MET A 1 21.44 -17.48 20.70
N THR A 2 20.71 -16.41 20.48
CA THR A 2 19.33 -16.27 20.94
C THR A 2 18.45 -16.94 19.89
N ASP A 3 17.82 -18.04 20.31
CA ASP A 3 16.74 -18.68 19.57
C ASP A 3 15.65 -17.62 19.36
N THR A 4 15.62 -17.01 18.19
CA THR A 4 14.50 -16.18 17.77
C THR A 4 13.39 -17.17 17.43
N ASP A 5 12.48 -17.37 18.37
CA ASP A 5 11.19 -18.00 18.12
C ASP A 5 10.47 -17.20 17.01
N THR A 6 10.76 -17.56 15.77
CA THR A 6 10.21 -16.90 14.58
C THR A 6 8.81 -17.44 14.32
N THR A 7 7.89 -17.09 15.20
CA THR A 7 6.47 -17.26 14.88
C THR A 7 6.15 -16.36 13.67
N ALA A 8 5.56 -16.95 12.63
CA ALA A 8 5.13 -16.24 11.43
C ALA A 8 4.25 -15.05 11.82
N ARG A 9 4.56 -13.85 11.30
CA ARG A 9 3.78 -12.64 11.56
C ARG A 9 2.49 -12.65 10.74
N THR A 10 1.45 -12.03 11.27
CA THR A 10 0.21 -11.80 10.52
C THR A 10 0.34 -10.53 9.67
N VAL A 11 0.26 -10.70 8.36
CA VAL A 11 0.35 -9.63 7.35
C VAL A 11 -1.00 -9.45 6.68
N LEU A 12 -1.49 -8.22 6.65
CA LEU A 12 -2.72 -7.85 5.94
C LEU A 12 -2.39 -6.93 4.77
N VAL A 13 -2.73 -7.34 3.53
CA VAL A 13 -2.55 -6.52 2.32
C VAL A 13 -3.92 -6.18 1.72
N THR A 14 -4.29 -4.91 1.70
CA THR A 14 -5.55 -4.49 1.08
C THR A 14 -5.42 -4.40 -0.45
N GLY A 15 -6.46 -4.87 -1.17
CA GLY A 15 -6.40 -4.94 -2.64
C GLY A 15 -5.32 -5.89 -3.14
N GLY A 16 -5.12 -7.02 -2.42
CA GLY A 16 -4.05 -8.00 -2.66
C GLY A 16 -4.37 -9.05 -3.72
N ASN A 17 -5.49 -8.95 -4.42
CA ASN A 17 -5.92 -9.97 -5.38
C ASN A 17 -5.32 -9.81 -6.79
N ARG A 18 -4.62 -8.72 -7.09
CA ARG A 18 -3.95 -8.47 -8.37
C ARG A 18 -2.83 -7.43 -8.27
N GLY A 19 -2.05 -7.30 -9.36
CA GLY A 19 -1.06 -6.24 -9.54
C GLY A 19 -0.03 -6.15 -8.40
N ILE A 20 0.29 -4.94 -7.98
CA ILE A 20 1.28 -4.66 -6.92
C ILE A 20 0.88 -5.33 -5.60
N GLY A 21 -0.40 -5.25 -5.21
CA GLY A 21 -0.88 -5.84 -3.96
C GLY A 21 -0.67 -7.36 -3.91
N LEU A 22 -0.91 -8.06 -5.02
CA LEU A 22 -0.67 -9.50 -5.12
C LEU A 22 0.82 -9.85 -5.04
N ALA A 23 1.67 -9.08 -5.74
CA ALA A 23 3.11 -9.27 -5.67
C ALA A 23 3.63 -9.07 -4.24
N ILE A 24 3.14 -8.04 -3.53
CA ILE A 24 3.48 -7.80 -2.13
C ILE A 24 3.02 -8.98 -1.25
N ALA A 25 1.78 -9.43 -1.40
CA ALA A 25 1.26 -10.56 -0.62
C ALA A 25 2.09 -11.83 -0.82
N ARG A 26 2.40 -12.17 -2.07
CA ARG A 26 3.24 -13.34 -2.39
C ARG A 26 4.68 -13.21 -1.88
N ALA A 27 5.25 -12.00 -1.91
CA ALA A 27 6.59 -11.76 -1.38
C ALA A 27 6.65 -12.00 0.14
N PHE A 28 5.62 -11.62 0.91
CA PHE A 28 5.52 -11.96 2.33
C PHE A 28 5.29 -13.46 2.55
N ALA A 29 4.40 -14.09 1.79
CA ALA A 29 4.15 -15.54 1.88
C ALA A 29 5.41 -16.35 1.60
N ALA A 30 6.22 -15.95 0.63
CA ALA A 30 7.52 -16.57 0.32
C ALA A 30 8.56 -16.45 1.45
N GLN A 31 8.36 -15.51 2.39
CA GLN A 31 9.17 -15.37 3.61
C GLN A 31 8.62 -16.20 4.78
N GLY A 32 7.55 -16.97 4.58
CA GLY A 32 6.93 -17.81 5.61
C GLY A 32 5.95 -17.04 6.52
N GLU A 33 5.51 -15.85 6.14
CA GLU A 33 4.54 -15.07 6.92
C GLU A 33 3.10 -15.57 6.70
N ASN A 34 2.23 -15.36 7.68
CA ASN A 34 0.79 -15.61 7.57
C ASN A 34 0.12 -14.44 6.84
N VAL A 35 -0.24 -14.63 5.58
CA VAL A 35 -0.71 -13.53 4.72
C VAL A 35 -2.20 -13.61 4.48
N ALA A 36 -2.89 -12.53 4.83
CA ALA A 36 -4.26 -12.27 4.43
C ALA A 36 -4.29 -11.14 3.39
N ILE A 37 -5.17 -11.28 2.39
CA ILE A 37 -5.46 -10.23 1.44
C ILE A 37 -6.93 -9.82 1.50
N THR A 38 -7.23 -8.60 1.09
CA THR A 38 -8.62 -8.21 0.86
C THR A 38 -8.90 -7.92 -0.59
N SER A 39 -10.13 -8.21 -1.01
CA SER A 39 -10.71 -7.79 -2.29
C SER A 39 -12.17 -7.43 -2.13
N ARG A 40 -12.71 -6.53 -2.96
CA ARG A 40 -14.13 -6.16 -2.90
C ARG A 40 -15.08 -7.31 -3.25
N SER A 41 -14.65 -8.19 -4.15
CA SER A 41 -15.45 -9.36 -4.56
C SER A 41 -15.36 -10.54 -3.58
N GLY A 42 -14.43 -10.53 -2.64
CA GLY A 42 -14.08 -11.70 -1.84
C GLY A 42 -13.29 -12.77 -2.62
N GLN A 43 -12.98 -12.52 -3.88
CA GLN A 43 -12.22 -13.45 -4.72
C GLN A 43 -10.73 -13.09 -4.71
N GLY A 44 -9.89 -14.11 -4.64
CA GLY A 44 -8.44 -14.01 -4.68
C GLY A 44 -7.79 -15.33 -5.12
N PRO A 45 -6.46 -15.37 -5.21
CA PRO A 45 -5.76 -16.62 -5.51
C PRO A 45 -5.96 -17.66 -4.42
N GLU A 46 -6.00 -18.93 -4.81
CA GLU A 46 -6.24 -20.07 -3.90
C GLU A 46 -5.12 -20.25 -2.86
N ASP A 47 -3.92 -19.78 -3.16
CA ASP A 47 -2.74 -19.85 -2.30
C ASP A 47 -2.71 -18.79 -1.19
N LEU A 48 -3.70 -17.88 -1.12
CA LEU A 48 -3.76 -16.81 -0.12
C LEU A 48 -5.11 -16.76 0.60
N PHE A 49 -5.07 -16.51 1.92
CA PHE A 49 -6.30 -16.28 2.68
C PHE A 49 -6.94 -14.95 2.25
N THR A 50 -8.08 -15.04 1.58
CA THR A 50 -8.78 -13.89 1.01
C THR A 50 -10.03 -13.55 1.82
N VAL A 51 -10.17 -12.28 2.20
CA VAL A 51 -11.34 -11.74 2.91
C VAL A 51 -12.00 -10.67 2.06
N GLN A 52 -13.32 -10.69 2.00
CA GLN A 52 -14.06 -9.62 1.35
C GLN A 52 -13.99 -8.33 2.17
N ALA A 53 -13.60 -7.21 1.55
CA ALA A 53 -13.65 -5.91 2.17
C ALA A 53 -13.81 -4.77 1.14
N ASP A 54 -14.70 -3.85 1.45
CA ASP A 54 -14.75 -2.54 0.84
C ASP A 54 -14.12 -1.53 1.82
N VAL A 55 -12.99 -0.92 1.45
CA VAL A 55 -12.30 0.04 2.30
C VAL A 55 -13.05 1.36 2.48
N THR A 56 -14.08 1.61 1.68
CA THR A 56 -14.97 2.78 1.81
C THR A 56 -16.02 2.57 2.89
N ASP A 57 -16.27 1.32 3.30
CA ASP A 57 -17.22 0.96 4.37
C ASP A 57 -16.48 0.57 5.65
N GLY A 58 -16.67 1.35 6.72
CA GLY A 58 -16.07 1.08 8.02
C GLY A 58 -16.47 -0.27 8.63
N ALA A 59 -17.74 -0.68 8.48
CA ALA A 59 -18.22 -1.96 9.01
C ALA A 59 -17.61 -3.15 8.25
N SER A 60 -17.45 -3.01 6.92
CA SER A 60 -16.76 -4.00 6.08
C SER A 60 -15.29 -4.17 6.49
N VAL A 61 -14.59 -3.06 6.77
CA VAL A 61 -13.20 -3.11 7.26
C VAL A 61 -13.11 -3.76 8.64
N ASP A 62 -14.03 -3.42 9.57
CA ASP A 62 -14.09 -4.03 10.90
C ASP A 62 -14.26 -5.55 10.81
N ALA A 63 -15.21 -6.02 9.98
CA ALA A 63 -15.45 -7.44 9.77
C ALA A 63 -14.24 -8.16 9.17
N ALA A 64 -13.59 -7.54 8.17
CA ALA A 64 -12.42 -8.11 7.52
C ALA A 64 -11.22 -8.23 8.47
N VAL A 65 -10.90 -7.18 9.24
CA VAL A 65 -9.79 -7.24 10.21
C VAL A 65 -10.08 -8.30 11.27
N LYS A 66 -11.32 -8.36 11.77
CA LYS A 66 -11.74 -9.39 12.73
C LYS A 66 -11.54 -10.81 12.16
N ALA A 67 -11.97 -11.07 10.93
CA ALA A 67 -11.81 -12.39 10.30
C ALA A 67 -10.33 -12.78 10.15
N VAL A 68 -9.46 -11.82 9.80
CA VAL A 68 -8.01 -12.06 9.73
C VAL A 68 -7.43 -12.37 11.10
N GLU A 69 -7.80 -11.60 12.13
CA GLU A 69 -7.32 -11.80 13.50
C GLU A 69 -7.83 -13.10 14.13
N GLU A 70 -9.03 -13.54 13.77
CA GLU A 70 -9.57 -14.85 14.19
C GLU A 70 -8.83 -16.02 13.54
N HIS A 71 -8.34 -15.83 12.31
CA HIS A 71 -7.66 -16.89 11.55
C HIS A 71 -6.17 -17.00 11.88
N PHE A 72 -5.45 -15.88 11.95
CA PHE A 72 -4.00 -15.84 12.10
C PHE A 72 -3.50 -15.18 13.39
N GLY A 73 -4.39 -14.57 14.16
CA GLY A 73 -4.02 -13.72 15.29
C GLY A 73 -3.84 -12.25 14.89
N PRO A 74 -3.53 -11.38 15.88
CA PRO A 74 -3.46 -9.94 15.68
C PRO A 74 -2.48 -9.53 14.58
N VAL A 75 -2.90 -8.58 13.73
CA VAL A 75 -2.10 -8.10 12.59
C VAL A 75 -0.80 -7.44 13.08
N ASP A 76 0.33 -7.91 12.57
CA ASP A 76 1.68 -7.39 12.84
C ASP A 76 2.16 -6.42 11.77
N VAL A 77 1.74 -6.65 10.52
CA VAL A 77 2.09 -5.84 9.35
C VAL A 77 0.83 -5.52 8.58
N VAL A 78 0.61 -4.24 8.29
CA VAL A 78 -0.46 -3.80 7.40
C VAL A 78 0.12 -3.09 6.19
N VAL A 79 -0.30 -3.53 5.00
CA VAL A 79 0.01 -2.87 3.73
C VAL A 79 -1.29 -2.30 3.15
N ALA A 80 -1.46 -0.99 3.26
CA ALA A 80 -2.60 -0.28 2.69
C ALA A 80 -2.30 0.03 1.22
N ASN A 81 -2.74 -0.86 0.34
CA ASN A 81 -2.51 -0.80 -1.11
C ASN A 81 -3.78 -0.54 -1.90
N ALA A 82 -4.97 -0.91 -1.40
CA ALA A 82 -6.22 -0.70 -2.12
C ALA A 82 -6.38 0.74 -2.63
N GLY A 83 -6.74 0.89 -3.89
CA GLY A 83 -6.90 2.20 -4.49
C GLY A 83 -7.55 2.14 -5.87
N ILE A 84 -8.06 3.29 -6.30
CA ILE A 84 -8.67 3.52 -7.62
C ILE A 84 -8.11 4.79 -8.23
N THR A 85 -8.29 4.92 -9.55
CA THR A 85 -8.11 6.17 -10.30
C THR A 85 -9.42 6.54 -11.00
N LYS A 86 -9.67 7.83 -11.14
CA LYS A 86 -10.73 8.39 -12.00
C LYS A 86 -10.14 9.64 -12.67
N ASP A 87 -9.40 9.40 -13.74
CA ASP A 87 -8.61 10.44 -14.39
C ASP A 87 -9.52 11.33 -15.25
N THR A 88 -9.50 12.62 -14.97
CA THR A 88 -10.28 13.64 -15.66
C THR A 88 -9.61 15.01 -15.47
N LEU A 89 -9.57 15.83 -16.53
CA LEU A 89 -9.01 17.18 -16.46
C LEU A 89 -9.73 18.01 -15.38
N LEU A 90 -8.99 18.83 -14.64
CA LEU A 90 -9.48 19.60 -13.48
C LEU A 90 -10.79 20.34 -13.75
N LEU A 91 -10.92 20.98 -14.91
CA LEU A 91 -12.13 21.73 -15.29
C LEU A 91 -13.38 20.83 -15.51
N ARG A 92 -13.19 19.54 -15.66
CA ARG A 92 -14.28 18.57 -15.89
C ARG A 92 -14.46 17.60 -14.72
N MET A 93 -13.58 17.64 -13.73
CA MET A 93 -13.61 16.75 -12.57
C MET A 93 -14.78 17.15 -11.66
N GLY A 94 -15.74 16.25 -11.51
CA GLY A 94 -16.85 16.43 -10.55
C GLY A 94 -16.38 16.21 -9.11
N GLU A 95 -17.10 16.79 -8.15
CA GLU A 95 -16.82 16.57 -6.72
C GLU A 95 -16.92 15.10 -6.33
N GLU A 96 -17.84 14.34 -6.93
CA GLU A 96 -17.98 12.91 -6.69
C GLU A 96 -16.77 12.12 -7.19
N ASP A 97 -16.16 12.50 -8.34
CA ASP A 97 -14.94 11.87 -8.83
C ASP A 97 -13.76 12.14 -7.90
N PHE A 98 -13.70 13.35 -7.35
CA PHE A 98 -12.67 13.73 -6.38
C PHE A 98 -12.86 12.97 -5.07
N THR A 99 -14.03 13.05 -4.47
CA THR A 99 -14.31 12.49 -3.14
C THR A 99 -14.26 10.97 -3.13
N SER A 100 -14.73 10.27 -4.17
CA SER A 100 -14.67 8.80 -4.25
C SER A 100 -13.24 8.28 -4.30
N VAL A 101 -12.33 8.97 -5.00
CA VAL A 101 -10.90 8.60 -5.03
C VAL A 101 -10.24 8.87 -3.69
N VAL A 102 -10.51 10.01 -3.07
CA VAL A 102 -9.99 10.34 -1.73
C VAL A 102 -10.51 9.37 -0.68
N ASP A 103 -11.80 9.04 -0.72
CA ASP A 103 -12.40 8.11 0.25
C ASP A 103 -11.80 6.70 0.12
N THR A 104 -11.62 6.21 -1.09
CA THR A 104 -11.01 4.89 -1.28
C THR A 104 -9.52 4.88 -0.90
N ASN A 105 -8.73 5.80 -1.47
CA ASN A 105 -7.26 5.72 -1.41
C ASN A 105 -6.68 6.23 -0.08
N LEU A 106 -7.29 7.24 0.52
CA LEU A 106 -6.80 7.89 1.73
C LEU A 106 -7.63 7.51 2.96
N THR A 107 -8.94 7.76 2.93
CA THR A 107 -9.79 7.44 4.08
C THR A 107 -9.88 5.93 4.29
N GLY A 108 -9.90 5.14 3.21
CA GLY A 108 -9.84 3.68 3.28
C GLY A 108 -8.56 3.18 3.93
N ALA A 109 -7.40 3.73 3.55
CA ALA A 109 -6.12 3.42 4.19
C ALA A 109 -6.13 3.78 5.69
N PHE A 110 -6.66 4.96 6.04
CA PHE A 110 -6.84 5.37 7.44
C PHE A 110 -7.70 4.38 8.21
N ARG A 111 -8.87 3.96 7.66
CA ARG A 111 -9.77 3.00 8.32
C ARG A 111 -9.05 1.69 8.64
N VAL A 112 -8.29 1.15 7.68
CA VAL A 112 -7.56 -0.12 7.87
C VAL A 112 -6.45 0.03 8.90
N VAL A 113 -5.64 1.08 8.82
CA VAL A 113 -4.56 1.36 9.79
C VAL A 113 -5.14 1.52 11.20
N GLN A 114 -6.19 2.33 11.37
CA GLN A 114 -6.81 2.58 12.67
C GLN A 114 -7.26 1.29 13.37
N ARG A 115 -7.75 0.30 12.62
CA ARG A 115 -8.24 -0.96 13.18
C ARG A 115 -7.10 -1.91 13.55
N THR A 116 -6.06 -1.95 12.72
CA THR A 116 -4.93 -2.87 12.93
C THR A 116 -3.94 -2.40 13.99
N VAL A 117 -3.71 -1.09 14.14
CA VAL A 117 -2.73 -0.56 15.13
C VAL A 117 -3.10 -0.89 16.59
N LYS A 118 -4.35 -1.20 16.89
CA LYS A 118 -4.78 -1.56 18.24
C LYS A 118 -4.07 -2.84 18.75
N GLY A 119 -3.93 -3.85 17.89
CA GLY A 119 -3.17 -5.07 18.17
C GLY A 119 -1.66 -4.77 18.30
N MET A 120 -1.11 -3.99 17.40
CA MET A 120 0.29 -3.58 17.37
C MET A 120 0.70 -2.82 18.64
N ILE A 121 -0.17 -1.91 19.14
CA ILE A 121 0.08 -1.16 20.39
C ILE A 121 0.22 -2.11 21.59
N LYS A 122 -0.62 -3.14 21.68
CA LYS A 122 -0.56 -4.14 22.77
C LYS A 122 0.73 -4.95 22.69
N LYS A 123 1.14 -5.37 21.48
CA LYS A 123 2.38 -6.13 21.24
C LYS A 123 3.63 -5.25 21.34
N ARG A 124 3.50 -3.94 21.33
CA ARG A 124 4.60 -2.96 21.23
C ARG A 124 5.51 -3.24 20.03
N ARG A 125 4.93 -3.70 18.95
CA ARG A 125 5.59 -3.97 17.67
C ARG A 125 4.55 -3.90 16.54
N GLY A 126 4.89 -3.25 15.45
CA GLY A 126 4.04 -3.17 14.26
C GLY A 126 4.72 -2.48 13.09
N ARG A 127 4.22 -2.79 11.89
CA ARG A 127 4.71 -2.20 10.64
C ARG A 127 3.53 -1.75 9.79
N VAL A 128 3.53 -0.48 9.45
CA VAL A 128 2.53 0.13 8.54
C VAL A 128 3.24 0.55 7.27
N VAL A 129 2.82 0.01 6.13
CA VAL A 129 3.32 0.36 4.80
C VAL A 129 2.14 0.91 3.99
N LEU A 130 2.25 2.15 3.54
CA LEU A 130 1.23 2.82 2.73
C LEU A 130 1.71 2.89 1.28
N VAL A 131 0.97 2.29 0.36
CA VAL A 131 1.32 2.32 -1.07
C VAL A 131 0.74 3.58 -1.70
N SER A 132 1.62 4.57 -1.91
CA SER A 132 1.34 5.83 -2.58
C SER A 132 1.57 5.71 -4.09
N SER A 133 2.12 6.74 -4.69
CA SER A 133 2.54 6.83 -6.10
C SER A 133 3.50 8.01 -6.25
N VAL A 134 4.37 7.95 -7.24
CA VAL A 134 5.15 9.11 -7.69
C VAL A 134 4.24 10.30 -8.04
N VAL A 135 3.04 10.04 -8.54
CA VAL A 135 2.02 11.07 -8.82
C VAL A 135 1.58 11.83 -7.56
N GLY A 136 1.61 11.19 -6.39
CA GLY A 136 1.38 11.85 -5.11
C GLY A 136 2.49 12.86 -4.73
N LEU A 137 3.66 12.76 -5.35
CA LEU A 137 4.81 13.65 -5.11
C LEU A 137 4.90 14.74 -6.19
N LEU A 138 4.71 14.37 -7.47
CA LEU A 138 4.88 15.25 -8.62
C LEU A 138 3.59 15.94 -9.08
N GLY A 139 2.44 15.37 -8.75
CA GLY A 139 1.20 15.66 -9.45
C GLY A 139 1.10 14.92 -10.79
N GLY A 140 -0.08 14.99 -11.42
CA GLY A 140 -0.34 14.39 -12.74
C GLY A 140 -1.46 15.11 -13.44
N THR A 141 -1.31 15.33 -14.75
CA THR A 141 -2.37 15.93 -15.56
C THR A 141 -3.61 15.02 -15.53
N GLY A 142 -4.76 15.59 -15.17
CA GLY A 142 -6.01 14.85 -15.04
C GLY A 142 -6.14 14.00 -13.77
N GLN A 143 -5.19 14.09 -12.84
CA GLN A 143 -5.11 13.25 -11.65
C GLN A 143 -5.14 14.04 -10.33
N ALA A 144 -5.81 15.18 -10.29
CA ALA A 144 -5.86 16.01 -9.08
C ALA A 144 -6.40 15.25 -7.85
N ASN A 145 -7.45 14.44 -8.03
CA ASN A 145 -8.02 13.55 -7.02
C ASN A 145 -7.03 12.46 -6.56
N TYR A 146 -6.42 11.78 -7.51
CA TYR A 146 -5.45 10.70 -7.25
C TYR A 146 -4.19 11.26 -6.58
N ALA A 147 -3.60 12.32 -7.13
CA ALA A 147 -2.43 12.99 -6.55
C ALA A 147 -2.69 13.44 -5.11
N ALA A 148 -3.82 14.13 -4.86
CA ALA A 148 -4.20 14.57 -3.52
C ALA A 148 -4.35 13.38 -2.54
N SER A 149 -5.01 12.30 -2.98
CA SER A 149 -5.21 11.11 -2.16
C SER A 149 -3.90 10.43 -1.79
N LYS A 150 -2.97 10.31 -2.76
CA LYS A 150 -1.68 9.64 -2.57
C LYS A 150 -0.68 10.52 -1.79
N ALA A 151 -0.71 11.85 -1.97
CA ALA A 151 0.03 12.79 -1.14
C ALA A 151 -0.42 12.77 0.33
N GLY A 152 -1.72 12.65 0.58
CA GLY A 152 -2.29 12.57 1.94
C GLY A 152 -1.77 11.40 2.76
N LEU A 153 -1.37 10.30 2.13
CA LEU A 153 -0.77 9.13 2.81
C LEU A 153 0.55 9.47 3.50
N VAL A 154 1.30 10.45 2.99
CA VAL A 154 2.53 10.93 3.63
C VAL A 154 2.22 11.57 4.98
N GLY A 155 1.20 12.43 5.04
CA GLY A 155 0.72 13.01 6.30
C GLY A 155 0.26 11.96 7.28
N LEU A 156 -0.51 10.96 6.81
CA LEU A 156 -0.98 9.84 7.64
C LEU A 156 0.20 9.05 8.23
N ALA A 157 1.18 8.63 7.41
CA ALA A 157 2.36 7.89 7.89
C ALA A 157 3.13 8.67 8.97
N ARG A 158 3.36 9.96 8.75
CA ARG A 158 4.07 10.83 9.68
C ARG A 158 3.32 11.02 11.00
N SER A 159 1.99 11.12 10.96
CA SER A 159 1.17 11.19 12.17
C SER A 159 1.24 9.88 12.97
N VAL A 160 1.05 8.73 12.31
CA VAL A 160 1.19 7.41 12.94
C VAL A 160 2.58 7.25 13.57
N THR A 161 3.64 7.67 12.88
CA THR A 161 5.01 7.65 13.41
C THR A 161 5.15 8.47 14.70
N ARG A 162 4.59 9.68 14.73
CA ARG A 162 4.68 10.55 15.92
C ARG A 162 3.87 10.02 17.11
N GLU A 163 2.70 9.46 16.84
CA GLU A 163 1.81 8.94 17.88
C GLU A 163 2.25 7.59 18.43
N LEU A 164 2.74 6.70 17.56
CA LEU A 164 2.93 5.29 17.88
C LEU A 164 4.40 4.82 17.84
N GLY A 165 5.35 5.67 17.47
CA GLY A 165 6.77 5.31 17.39
C GLY A 165 7.33 4.81 18.73
N SER A 166 6.94 5.41 19.86
CA SER A 166 7.33 4.95 21.21
C SER A 166 6.76 3.56 21.58
N ARG A 167 5.85 3.05 20.78
CA ARG A 167 5.26 1.70 20.89
C ARG A 167 5.92 0.68 19.96
N GLY A 168 7.06 1.02 19.35
CA GLY A 168 7.77 0.11 18.43
C GLY A 168 7.05 -0.07 17.08
N ILE A 169 6.18 0.88 16.71
CA ILE A 169 5.43 0.85 15.44
C ILE A 169 6.08 1.82 14.46
N THR A 170 6.42 1.35 13.28
CA THR A 170 6.87 2.20 12.17
C THR A 170 5.78 2.38 11.13
N ALA A 171 5.76 3.54 10.48
CA ALA A 171 4.84 3.80 9.38
C ALA A 171 5.58 4.51 8.25
N ASN A 172 5.61 3.89 7.06
CA ASN A 172 6.33 4.39 5.89
C ASN A 172 5.47 4.37 4.64
N VAL A 173 5.86 5.17 3.68
CA VAL A 173 5.20 5.28 2.37
C VAL A 173 6.12 4.71 1.30
N VAL A 174 5.61 3.83 0.47
CA VAL A 174 6.25 3.41 -0.78
C VAL A 174 5.55 4.16 -1.92
N ALA A 175 6.30 4.83 -2.77
CA ALA A 175 5.79 5.60 -3.90
C ALA A 175 6.25 4.99 -5.22
N PRO A 176 5.50 4.03 -5.80
CA PRO A 176 5.83 3.45 -7.09
C PRO A 176 5.71 4.47 -8.22
N GLY A 177 6.60 4.34 -9.22
CA GLY A 177 6.49 5.00 -10.51
C GLY A 177 5.62 4.20 -11.48
N PHE A 178 6.08 4.08 -12.72
CA PHE A 178 5.42 3.24 -13.73
C PHE A 178 5.82 1.78 -13.53
N ILE A 179 4.82 0.94 -13.24
CA ILE A 179 4.96 -0.48 -12.95
C ILE A 179 4.31 -1.29 -14.07
N GLU A 180 4.98 -2.34 -14.53
CA GLU A 180 4.41 -3.32 -15.46
C GLU A 180 3.25 -4.05 -14.80
N THR A 181 2.04 -3.78 -15.27
CA THR A 181 0.78 -4.40 -14.82
C THR A 181 -0.14 -4.51 -16.01
N GLU A 182 -1.22 -5.28 -15.90
CA GLU A 182 -2.28 -5.35 -16.91
C GLU A 182 -2.78 -3.95 -17.35
N MET A 183 -2.79 -2.99 -16.43
CA MET A 183 -3.20 -1.61 -16.69
C MET A 183 -2.21 -0.88 -17.62
N THR A 184 -0.91 -1.12 -17.46
CA THR A 184 0.13 -0.49 -18.30
C THR A 184 0.33 -1.23 -19.61
N GLU A 185 0.00 -2.52 -19.69
CA GLU A 185 0.04 -3.30 -20.94
C GLU A 185 -0.95 -2.78 -21.97
N SER A 186 -2.11 -2.29 -21.55
CA SER A 186 -3.18 -1.76 -22.42
C SER A 186 -2.94 -0.32 -22.90
N LEU A 187 -1.87 0.36 -22.48
CA LEU A 187 -1.56 1.73 -22.89
C LEU A 187 -1.14 1.78 -24.37
N ASP A 188 -1.51 2.88 -25.03
CA ASP A 188 -1.05 3.22 -26.37
C ASP A 188 0.48 3.20 -26.48
N PRO A 189 1.08 2.60 -27.54
CA PRO A 189 2.53 2.49 -27.69
C PRO A 189 3.29 3.83 -27.69
N GLU A 190 2.72 4.88 -28.27
CA GLU A 190 3.34 6.21 -28.27
C GLU A 190 3.31 6.83 -26.87
N LEU A 191 2.23 6.60 -26.12
CA LEU A 191 2.13 7.03 -24.73
C LEU A 191 3.14 6.30 -23.85
N LYS A 192 3.30 4.97 -24.04
CA LYS A 192 4.35 4.18 -23.36
C LYS A 192 5.73 4.75 -23.63
N LYS A 193 6.05 5.04 -24.89
CA LYS A 193 7.35 5.61 -25.27
C LYS A 193 7.60 6.97 -24.62
N ARG A 194 6.56 7.81 -24.52
CA ARG A 194 6.65 9.11 -23.84
C ARG A 194 6.91 8.98 -22.36
N TYR A 195 6.27 8.03 -21.67
CA TYR A 195 6.52 7.75 -20.26
C TYR A 195 7.92 7.18 -20.04
N LEU A 196 8.35 6.22 -20.85
CA LEU A 196 9.70 5.66 -20.79
C LEU A 196 10.79 6.72 -20.92
N ALA A 197 10.60 7.69 -21.80
CA ALA A 197 11.56 8.79 -22.01
C ALA A 197 11.72 9.69 -20.76
N GLN A 198 10.78 9.66 -19.82
CA GLN A 198 10.84 10.44 -18.59
C GLN A 198 11.51 9.68 -17.43
N ILE A 199 11.67 8.35 -17.56
CA ILE A 199 12.25 7.51 -16.50
C ILE A 199 13.77 7.40 -16.71
N PRO A 200 14.61 7.94 -15.82
CA PRO A 200 16.07 7.84 -15.96
C PRO A 200 16.59 6.40 -16.07
N ALA A 201 15.95 5.44 -15.39
CA ALA A 201 16.29 4.02 -15.49
C ALA A 201 15.96 3.41 -16.87
N GLY A 202 15.24 4.09 -17.76
CA GLY A 202 14.92 3.67 -19.13
C GLY A 202 13.98 2.48 -19.25
N ARG A 203 13.33 2.06 -18.16
CA ARG A 203 12.37 0.94 -18.13
C ARG A 203 11.29 1.15 -17.08
N TYR A 204 10.20 0.44 -17.23
CA TYR A 204 9.23 0.25 -16.14
C TYR A 204 9.81 -0.69 -15.08
N ALA A 205 9.35 -0.55 -13.84
CA ALA A 205 9.65 -1.52 -12.79
C ALA A 205 8.62 -2.65 -12.81
N THR A 206 9.02 -3.80 -12.27
CA THR A 206 8.09 -4.91 -12.03
C THR A 206 7.37 -4.72 -10.68
N ALA A 207 6.21 -5.35 -10.52
CA ALA A 207 5.50 -5.36 -9.24
C ALA A 207 6.34 -5.98 -8.11
N ASP A 208 7.22 -6.94 -8.43
CA ASP A 208 8.12 -7.57 -7.48
C ASP A 208 9.20 -6.61 -6.95
N GLU A 209 9.64 -5.61 -7.74
CA GLU A 209 10.58 -4.60 -7.26
C GLU A 209 9.93 -3.73 -6.17
N VAL A 210 8.66 -3.39 -6.32
CA VAL A 210 7.89 -2.71 -5.27
C VAL A 210 7.68 -3.61 -4.06
N ALA A 211 7.35 -4.88 -4.29
CA ALA A 211 7.10 -5.86 -3.22
C ALA A 211 8.33 -6.04 -2.32
N ARG A 212 9.53 -6.16 -2.90
CA ARG A 212 10.78 -6.26 -2.13
C ARG A 212 11.02 -5.05 -1.21
N VAL A 213 10.69 -3.85 -1.65
CA VAL A 213 10.79 -2.66 -0.80
C VAL A 213 9.77 -2.70 0.34
N CYS A 214 8.53 -3.15 0.08
CA CYS A 214 7.51 -3.29 1.12
C CYS A 214 7.91 -4.33 2.18
N THR A 215 8.43 -5.49 1.76
CA THR A 215 8.87 -6.53 2.70
C THR A 215 10.09 -6.07 3.52
N TRP A 216 11.05 -5.37 2.90
CA TRP A 216 12.18 -4.81 3.60
C TRP A 216 11.77 -3.75 4.63
N LEU A 217 10.88 -2.82 4.27
CA LEU A 217 10.35 -1.81 5.22
C LEU A 217 9.61 -2.44 6.41
N ALA A 218 9.04 -3.63 6.21
CA ALA A 218 8.37 -4.39 7.26
C ALA A 218 9.33 -5.27 8.08
N SER A 219 10.60 -5.40 7.70
CA SER A 219 11.62 -6.18 8.42
C SER A 219 12.18 -5.45 9.63
N ASP A 220 13.00 -6.13 10.41
CA ASP A 220 13.71 -5.54 11.53
C ASP A 220 14.93 -4.72 11.06
N ASP A 221 15.46 -4.97 9.86
CA ASP A 221 16.52 -4.17 9.26
C ASP A 221 16.10 -2.72 9.02
N ALA A 222 14.80 -2.48 8.83
CA ALA A 222 14.21 -1.16 8.66
C ALA A 222 13.58 -0.59 9.96
N ALA A 223 13.86 -1.19 11.13
CA ALA A 223 13.16 -0.83 12.38
C ALA A 223 13.35 0.62 12.83
N TYR A 224 14.39 1.31 12.36
CA TYR A 224 14.64 2.73 12.67
C TYR A 224 14.17 3.68 11.56
N ILE A 225 13.56 3.15 10.48
CA ILE A 225 12.97 3.94 9.39
C ILE A 225 11.49 4.12 9.66
N SER A 226 11.06 5.36 9.92
CA SER A 226 9.65 5.69 10.16
C SER A 226 9.33 7.11 9.70
N GLY A 227 8.18 7.30 9.07
CA GLY A 227 7.76 8.56 8.45
C GLY A 227 8.43 8.85 7.10
N ALA A 228 9.17 7.89 6.56
CA ALA A 228 9.87 8.03 5.29
C ALA A 228 8.92 7.85 4.09
N VAL A 229 9.30 8.47 2.98
CA VAL A 229 8.75 8.21 1.64
C VAL A 229 9.85 7.58 0.81
N ILE A 230 9.61 6.39 0.31
CA ILE A 230 10.57 5.62 -0.50
C ILE A 230 10.06 5.55 -1.94
N PRO A 231 10.59 6.35 -2.87
CA PRO A 231 10.28 6.22 -4.28
C PRO A 231 10.82 4.90 -4.84
N VAL A 232 10.00 4.22 -5.64
CA VAL A 232 10.37 3.02 -6.42
C VAL A 232 9.98 3.32 -7.87
N ASP A 233 10.69 4.23 -8.50
CA ASP A 233 10.25 4.94 -9.70
C ASP A 233 11.32 5.10 -10.79
N GLY A 234 12.49 4.48 -10.60
CA GLY A 234 13.60 4.58 -11.56
C GLY A 234 14.19 5.99 -11.72
N GLY A 235 14.01 6.85 -10.71
CA GLY A 235 14.47 8.23 -10.69
C GLY A 235 13.48 9.23 -11.30
N LEU A 236 12.25 8.82 -11.64
CA LEU A 236 11.25 9.69 -12.25
C LEU A 236 10.91 10.90 -11.36
N GLY A 237 10.81 10.67 -10.04
CA GLY A 237 10.39 11.67 -9.06
C GLY A 237 11.54 12.26 -8.25
N MET A 238 12.77 12.35 -8.78
CA MET A 238 13.88 12.94 -8.03
C MET A 238 13.62 14.40 -7.65
N GLY A 239 14.02 14.79 -6.44
CA GLY A 239 14.04 16.20 -6.01
C GLY A 239 12.97 16.61 -5.00
N HIS A 240 12.38 15.69 -4.27
CA HIS A 240 11.46 15.99 -3.14
C HIS A 240 11.90 15.35 -1.85
#